data_93841f5c949eb8314f66a2df62e3bfdb
#
_entry.id   93841f5c949eb8314f66a2df62e3bfdb
#
_cell.length_a   1.000
_cell.length_b   1.000
_cell.length_c   1.000
_cell.angle_alpha   90.00
_cell.angle_beta   90.00
_cell.angle_gamma   90.00
#
_symmetry.space_group_name_H-M   'P 1'
#
loop_
_entity.id
_entity.type
_entity.pdbx_description
1 polymer ?
#
loop_
_entity_poly.entity_id
_entity_poly.type
_entity_poly.pdbx_seq_one_letter_code
_entity_poly.pdbx_strand_id
1 'polypeptide(L)'
;MLDGRSRRRSRYARRWVTTAPILALTGVLVLVGAGCGGSSDTKANEAYANSVCSAIGNWEQTIKSIATSFSGGVTQASFQTSITQAEAATKTLLTQIKAVPPPDSSQGQAAKQQLDQLTTDISSAVDAASTALTQVQANPSAAALGATVATLAPQVQSLANETKSAITSLKDAGGSLSSAFKSTDSCKSLGGS
;
A
#
# COMPACT_ATOMS: atom_id res chain seq x y z
N MET A 1 -41.50 -38.91 18.87
CA MET A 1 -40.75 -40.17 18.70
C MET A 1 -39.32 -39.77 18.56
N LEU A 2 -38.62 -39.83 19.69
CA LEU A 2 -37.55 -40.74 20.09
C LEU A 2 -36.24 -40.35 19.37
N ASP A 3 -35.30 -39.70 20.02
CA ASP A 3 -34.38 -40.12 21.09
C ASP A 3 -33.04 -40.59 20.52
N GLY A 4 -31.94 -40.18 21.08
CA GLY A 4 -30.59 -40.71 20.78
C GLY A 4 -29.47 -39.74 21.02
N ARG A 5 -29.25 -39.23 22.21
CA ARG A 5 -28.12 -39.33 23.12
C ARG A 5 -26.88 -40.05 22.53
N SER A 6 -25.73 -39.38 22.46
CA SER A 6 -24.51 -39.97 23.01
C SER A 6 -23.46 -38.94 23.36
N ARG A 7 -23.23 -38.81 24.64
CA ARG A 7 -22.07 -38.14 25.29
C ARG A 7 -20.85 -39.05 25.16
N ARG A 8 -19.70 -38.55 24.79
CA ARG A 8 -18.46 -39.12 25.34
C ARG A 8 -17.51 -38.00 25.70
N ARG A 9 -17.36 -37.85 27.00
CA ARG A 9 -16.21 -37.18 27.66
C ARG A 9 -15.00 -38.11 27.56
N SER A 10 -13.87 -37.61 27.26
CA SER A 10 -12.60 -38.23 27.64
C SER A 10 -11.65 -37.18 28.13
N ARG A 11 -11.47 -37.19 29.43
CA ARG A 11 -10.40 -36.47 30.16
C ARG A 11 -9.18 -37.36 30.08
N TYR A 12 -8.05 -36.78 29.70
CA TYR A 12 -6.76 -37.28 30.11
C TYR A 12 -5.89 -36.12 30.55
N ALA A 13 -5.87 -35.97 31.87
CA ALA A 13 -4.81 -35.27 32.58
C ALA A 13 -3.60 -36.21 32.63
N ARG A 14 -2.44 -35.72 32.23
CA ARG A 14 -1.17 -36.25 32.76
C ARG A 14 -0.20 -35.11 32.97
N ARG A 15 -0.05 -34.84 34.27
CA ARG A 15 1.07 -34.09 34.84
C ARG A 15 2.35 -34.90 34.62
N TRP A 16 3.37 -34.24 34.12
CA TRP A 16 4.74 -34.63 34.40
C TRP A 16 5.52 -33.40 34.90
N VAL A 17 5.83 -33.49 36.18
CA VAL A 17 6.77 -32.63 36.88
C VAL A 17 8.12 -33.34 36.77
N THR A 18 9.12 -32.67 36.24
CA THR A 18 10.52 -33.03 36.48
C THR A 18 11.40 -31.79 36.44
N THR A 19 11.71 -31.33 37.61
CA THR A 19 13.01 -30.95 38.20
C THR A 19 14.09 -30.39 37.29
N ALA A 20 14.55 -29.20 37.69
CA ALA A 20 15.74 -28.47 37.24
C ALA A 20 17.04 -29.26 37.38
N PRO A 21 18.11 -28.83 36.69
CA PRO A 21 19.17 -28.22 37.47
C PRO A 21 19.62 -26.87 36.95
N ILE A 22 19.87 -26.01 37.89
CA ILE A 22 20.60 -24.75 37.85
C ILE A 22 22.03 -25.06 37.36
N LEU A 23 22.39 -24.47 36.21
CA LEU A 23 23.79 -24.32 35.86
C LEU A 23 24.04 -22.80 35.67
N ALA A 24 24.60 -22.25 36.72
CA ALA A 24 25.25 -20.96 36.69
C ALA A 24 26.41 -21.02 35.70
N LEU A 25 26.36 -20.25 34.65
CA LEU A 25 27.51 -19.92 33.82
C LEU A 25 27.64 -18.40 33.76
N THR A 26 28.62 -18.00 34.55
CA THR A 26 29.37 -16.75 34.60
C THR A 26 29.33 -15.91 33.34
N GLY A 27 29.09 -14.63 33.58
CA GLY A 27 29.01 -13.55 32.61
C GLY A 27 30.26 -13.42 31.75
N VAL A 28 29.96 -13.17 30.49
CA VAL A 28 30.78 -12.32 29.65
C VAL A 28 29.88 -11.15 29.26
N LEU A 29 30.06 -10.06 29.96
CA LEU A 29 29.55 -8.76 29.58
C LEU A 29 30.33 -8.34 28.32
N VAL A 30 29.90 -8.83 27.18
CA VAL A 30 30.29 -8.21 25.90
C VAL A 30 29.54 -6.90 25.87
N LEU A 31 30.21 -5.86 26.32
CA LEU A 31 29.96 -4.48 25.88
C LEU A 31 30.12 -4.47 24.35
N VAL A 32 29.11 -4.93 23.65
CA VAL A 32 28.96 -4.60 22.24
C VAL A 32 28.74 -3.11 22.24
N GLY A 33 29.84 -2.40 21.92
CA GLY A 33 29.86 -0.98 21.77
C GLY A 33 28.64 -0.53 20.96
N ALA A 34 27.99 0.51 21.44
CA ALA A 34 27.10 1.34 20.65
C ALA A 34 27.90 1.91 19.47
N GLY A 35 28.22 1.05 18.49
CA GLY A 35 28.85 1.38 17.24
C GLY A 35 27.79 1.90 16.29
N CYS A 36 27.77 3.19 16.09
CA CYS A 36 27.46 3.90 14.83
C CYS A 36 26.67 3.09 13.78
N GLY A 37 25.42 2.76 14.05
CA GLY A 37 24.47 2.24 13.07
C GLY A 37 23.82 3.32 12.22
N GLY A 38 24.14 4.60 12.43
CA GLY A 38 23.39 5.72 11.85
C GLY A 38 23.52 5.90 10.33
N SER A 39 24.57 5.44 9.70
CA SER A 39 24.78 5.72 8.26
C SER A 39 24.16 4.67 7.32
N SER A 40 24.08 3.42 7.74
CA SER A 40 23.44 2.36 6.95
C SER A 40 21.92 2.49 7.00
N ASP A 41 21.35 2.76 8.17
CA ASP A 41 19.92 2.94 8.34
C ASP A 41 19.38 4.17 7.59
N THR A 42 20.16 5.28 7.60
CA THR A 42 19.79 6.49 6.85
C THR A 42 19.72 6.21 5.36
N LYS A 43 20.71 5.54 4.77
CA LYS A 43 20.72 5.18 3.36
C LYS A 43 19.58 4.22 2.99
N ALA A 44 19.30 3.25 3.84
CA ALA A 44 18.18 2.32 3.64
C ALA A 44 16.84 3.05 3.66
N ASN A 45 16.64 3.97 4.61
CA ASN A 45 15.44 4.80 4.69
C ASN A 45 15.28 5.73 3.48
N GLU A 46 16.36 6.34 3.01
CA GLU A 46 16.37 7.21 1.81
C GLU A 46 16.06 6.39 0.55
N ALA A 47 16.66 5.21 0.39
CA ALA A 47 16.39 4.32 -0.74
C ALA A 47 14.93 3.87 -0.75
N TYR A 48 14.39 3.51 0.41
CA TYR A 48 12.98 3.15 0.56
C TYR A 48 12.06 4.31 0.20
N ALA A 49 12.27 5.48 0.80
CA ALA A 49 11.47 6.68 0.52
C ALA A 49 11.52 7.06 -0.97
N ASN A 50 12.72 7.05 -1.57
CA ASN A 50 12.88 7.35 -2.99
C ASN A 50 12.11 6.36 -3.88
N SER A 51 12.21 5.07 -3.62
CA SER A 51 11.54 4.04 -4.40
C SER A 51 10.02 4.16 -4.31
N VAL A 52 9.48 4.34 -3.09
CA VAL A 52 8.04 4.51 -2.86
C VAL A 52 7.53 5.78 -3.54
N CYS A 53 8.18 6.91 -3.31
CA CYS A 53 7.72 8.18 -3.88
C CYS A 53 7.86 8.22 -5.40
N SER A 54 8.91 7.63 -5.98
CA SER A 54 9.07 7.53 -7.43
C SER A 54 7.96 6.65 -8.05
N ALA A 55 7.63 5.52 -7.41
CA ALA A 55 6.58 4.63 -7.89
C ALA A 55 5.21 5.35 -7.88
N ILE A 56 4.88 6.03 -6.79
CA ILE A 56 3.64 6.80 -6.65
C ILE A 56 3.61 7.97 -7.65
N GLY A 57 4.72 8.70 -7.80
CA GLY A 57 4.80 9.83 -8.73
C GLY A 57 4.59 9.43 -10.19
N ASN A 58 5.19 8.34 -10.61
CA ASN A 58 4.99 7.79 -11.96
C ASN A 58 3.53 7.37 -12.19
N TRP A 59 2.91 6.73 -11.20
CA TRP A 59 1.50 6.36 -11.26
C TRP A 59 0.61 7.60 -11.33
N GLU A 60 0.80 8.60 -10.46
CA GLU A 60 0.04 9.85 -10.48
C GLU A 60 0.16 10.58 -11.82
N GLN A 61 1.35 10.64 -12.41
CA GLN A 61 1.55 11.24 -13.72
C GLN A 61 0.72 10.54 -14.79
N THR A 62 0.66 9.21 -14.78
CA THR A 62 -0.14 8.43 -15.71
C THR A 62 -1.62 8.72 -15.52
N ILE A 63 -2.11 8.73 -14.28
CA ILE A 63 -3.52 9.04 -13.98
C ILE A 63 -3.89 10.48 -14.39
N LYS A 64 -3.03 11.46 -14.15
CA LYS A 64 -3.21 12.84 -14.60
C LYS A 64 -3.27 12.94 -16.14
N SER A 65 -2.40 12.21 -16.84
CA SER A 65 -2.42 12.14 -18.31
C SER A 65 -3.73 11.56 -18.83
N ILE A 66 -4.22 10.49 -18.22
CA ILE A 66 -5.53 9.89 -18.53
C ILE A 66 -6.65 10.92 -18.30
N ALA A 67 -6.69 11.58 -17.15
CA ALA A 67 -7.70 12.58 -16.84
C ALA A 67 -7.68 13.74 -17.86
N THR A 68 -6.50 14.19 -18.28
CA THR A 68 -6.34 15.24 -19.29
C THR A 68 -6.85 14.78 -20.66
N SER A 69 -6.69 13.51 -21.02
CA SER A 69 -7.17 12.99 -22.31
C SER A 69 -8.70 13.07 -22.47
N PHE A 70 -9.43 13.18 -21.36
CA PHE A 70 -10.89 13.31 -21.37
C PHE A 70 -11.39 14.76 -21.57
N SER A 71 -10.54 15.75 -21.46
CA SER A 71 -10.93 17.17 -21.61
C SER A 71 -11.41 17.53 -23.02
N GLY A 72 -11.02 16.78 -24.05
CA GLY A 72 -11.44 16.94 -25.46
C GLY A 72 -12.70 16.16 -25.84
N GLY A 73 -13.35 15.51 -24.88
CA GLY A 73 -14.51 14.63 -25.10
C GLY A 73 -14.14 13.14 -24.95
N VAL A 74 -15.07 12.38 -24.40
CA VAL A 74 -14.87 10.94 -24.10
C VAL A 74 -15.59 10.12 -25.15
N THR A 75 -14.84 9.26 -25.87
CA THR A 75 -15.38 8.21 -26.73
C THR A 75 -15.25 6.87 -26.03
N GLN A 76 -16.03 5.88 -26.44
CA GLN A 76 -15.91 4.51 -25.89
C GLN A 76 -14.48 3.96 -26.07
N ALA A 77 -13.85 4.20 -27.23
CA ALA A 77 -12.49 3.73 -27.50
C ALA A 77 -11.45 4.45 -26.61
N SER A 78 -11.55 5.77 -26.42
CA SER A 78 -10.65 6.51 -25.54
C SER A 78 -10.83 6.09 -24.08
N PHE A 79 -12.07 5.85 -23.63
CA PHE A 79 -12.38 5.36 -22.30
C PHE A 79 -11.76 3.98 -22.05
N GLN A 80 -11.95 3.02 -22.97
CA GLN A 80 -11.35 1.69 -22.89
C GLN A 80 -9.83 1.76 -22.81
N THR A 81 -9.19 2.54 -23.67
CA THR A 81 -7.74 2.73 -23.68
C THR A 81 -7.24 3.28 -22.34
N SER A 82 -7.94 4.24 -21.78
CA SER A 82 -7.61 4.87 -20.50
C SER A 82 -7.71 3.90 -19.32
N ILE A 83 -8.76 3.07 -19.27
CA ILE A 83 -8.89 2.04 -18.24
C ILE A 83 -7.73 1.03 -18.33
N THR A 84 -7.41 0.53 -19.53
CA THR A 84 -6.28 -0.38 -19.73
C THR A 84 -4.95 0.26 -19.30
N GLN A 85 -4.74 1.54 -19.57
CA GLN A 85 -3.55 2.26 -19.11
C GLN A 85 -3.52 2.42 -17.58
N ALA A 86 -4.66 2.72 -16.95
CA ALA A 86 -4.76 2.81 -15.49
C ALA A 86 -4.48 1.46 -14.81
N GLU A 87 -5.02 0.36 -15.35
CA GLU A 87 -4.74 -1.01 -14.88
C GLU A 87 -3.24 -1.34 -14.97
N ALA A 88 -2.61 -1.07 -16.11
CA ALA A 88 -1.18 -1.32 -16.31
C ALA A 88 -0.31 -0.48 -15.37
N ALA A 89 -0.63 0.82 -15.21
CA ALA A 89 0.07 1.71 -14.29
C ALA A 89 -0.08 1.24 -12.83
N THR A 90 -1.28 0.83 -12.43
CA THR A 90 -1.56 0.31 -11.09
C THR A 90 -0.81 -0.99 -10.83
N LYS A 91 -0.81 -1.93 -11.76
CA LYS A 91 -0.04 -3.17 -11.64
C LYS A 91 1.46 -2.89 -11.49
N THR A 92 1.98 -1.91 -12.21
CA THR A 92 3.38 -1.47 -12.09
C THR A 92 3.66 -0.88 -10.70
N LEU A 93 2.80 0.02 -10.21
CA LEU A 93 2.88 0.59 -8.87
C LEU A 93 2.93 -0.50 -7.79
N LEU A 94 1.96 -1.44 -7.82
CA LEU A 94 1.88 -2.55 -6.87
C LEU A 94 3.15 -3.40 -6.87
N THR A 95 3.68 -3.69 -8.06
CA THR A 95 4.91 -4.48 -8.22
C THR A 95 6.11 -3.73 -7.64
N GLN A 96 6.23 -2.44 -7.92
CA GLN A 96 7.33 -1.61 -7.42
C GLN A 96 7.30 -1.45 -5.90
N ILE A 97 6.13 -1.18 -5.31
CA ILE A 97 5.98 -1.06 -3.85
C ILE A 97 6.31 -2.39 -3.16
N LYS A 98 5.83 -3.52 -3.68
CA LYS A 98 6.10 -4.85 -3.11
C LYS A 98 7.56 -5.28 -3.24
N ALA A 99 8.28 -4.79 -4.23
CA ALA A 99 9.68 -5.13 -4.46
C ALA A 99 10.64 -4.44 -3.47
N VAL A 100 10.18 -3.40 -2.77
CA VAL A 100 11.03 -2.63 -1.84
C VAL A 100 10.70 -3.04 -0.40
N PRO A 101 11.57 -3.80 0.27
CA PRO A 101 11.35 -4.16 1.67
C PRO A 101 11.38 -2.91 2.55
N PRO A 102 10.46 -2.79 3.52
CA PRO A 102 10.50 -1.70 4.47
C PRO A 102 11.74 -1.83 5.36
N PRO A 103 12.26 -0.73 5.88
CA PRO A 103 13.33 -0.76 6.88
C PRO A 103 12.91 -1.57 8.12
N ASP A 104 13.85 -2.27 8.74
CA ASP A 104 13.64 -3.09 9.96
C ASP A 104 13.46 -2.19 11.19
N SER A 105 12.33 -1.49 11.23
CA SER A 105 11.94 -0.59 12.32
C SER A 105 10.43 -0.58 12.48
N SER A 106 9.94 -0.14 13.65
CA SER A 106 8.51 0.03 13.87
C SER A 106 7.89 1.03 12.88
N GLN A 107 8.63 2.08 12.53
CA GLN A 107 8.22 3.07 11.53
C GLN A 107 8.16 2.45 10.12
N GLY A 108 9.12 1.58 9.76
CA GLY A 108 9.11 0.86 8.49
C GLY A 108 7.91 -0.06 8.36
N GLN A 109 7.56 -0.78 9.42
CA GLN A 109 6.37 -1.64 9.44
C GLN A 109 5.07 -0.83 9.37
N ALA A 110 4.97 0.29 10.07
CA ALA A 110 3.83 1.19 9.98
C ALA A 110 3.70 1.81 8.57
N ALA A 111 4.80 2.23 7.96
CA ALA A 111 4.83 2.72 6.58
C ALA A 111 4.34 1.65 5.59
N LYS A 112 4.78 0.39 5.77
CA LYS A 112 4.31 -0.72 4.95
C LYS A 112 2.79 -0.90 5.06
N GLN A 113 2.24 -0.90 6.27
CA GLN A 113 0.78 -1.05 6.46
C GLN A 113 0.00 0.06 5.77
N GLN A 114 0.46 1.32 5.85
CA GLN A 114 -0.17 2.44 5.15
C GLN A 114 -0.10 2.28 3.63
N LEU A 115 1.02 1.82 3.10
CA LEU A 115 1.18 1.57 1.67
C LEU A 115 0.37 0.37 1.20
N ASP A 116 0.26 -0.70 1.98
CA ASP A 116 -0.59 -1.86 1.68
C ASP A 116 -2.08 -1.43 1.62
N GLN A 117 -2.53 -0.57 2.54
CA GLN A 117 -3.89 -0.01 2.49
C GLN A 117 -4.09 0.84 1.23
N LEU A 118 -3.19 1.80 0.97
CA LEU A 118 -3.26 2.65 -0.22
C LEU A 118 -3.30 1.81 -1.52
N THR A 119 -2.47 0.77 -1.62
CA THR A 119 -2.46 -0.09 -2.80
C THR A 119 -3.75 -0.91 -2.95
N THR A 120 -4.40 -1.27 -1.86
CA THR A 120 -5.71 -1.92 -1.85
C THR A 120 -6.79 -0.96 -2.36
N ASP A 121 -6.79 0.27 -1.88
CA ASP A 121 -7.76 1.29 -2.27
C ASP A 121 -7.62 1.66 -3.76
N ILE A 122 -6.37 1.82 -4.23
CA ILE A 122 -6.06 2.03 -5.66
C ILE A 122 -6.56 0.85 -6.51
N SER A 123 -6.31 -0.40 -6.09
CA SER A 123 -6.75 -1.58 -6.84
C SER A 123 -8.28 -1.63 -6.92
N SER A 124 -8.97 -1.37 -5.81
CA SER A 124 -10.44 -1.37 -5.76
C SER A 124 -11.04 -0.29 -6.68
N ALA A 125 -10.42 0.88 -6.76
CA ALA A 125 -10.87 1.95 -7.66
C ALA A 125 -10.70 1.57 -9.14
N VAL A 126 -9.59 0.89 -9.49
CA VAL A 126 -9.36 0.41 -10.87
C VAL A 126 -10.33 -0.72 -11.22
N ASP A 127 -10.61 -1.65 -10.31
CA ASP A 127 -11.59 -2.72 -10.52
C ASP A 127 -13.00 -2.15 -10.72
N ALA A 128 -13.38 -1.11 -9.97
CA ALA A 128 -14.63 -0.40 -10.16
C ALA A 128 -14.71 0.26 -11.54
N ALA A 129 -13.61 0.88 -11.99
CA ALA A 129 -13.54 1.50 -13.33
C ALA A 129 -13.63 0.45 -14.45
N SER A 130 -13.01 -0.71 -14.29
CA SER A 130 -13.07 -1.84 -15.23
C SER A 130 -14.50 -2.41 -15.31
N THR A 131 -15.17 -2.53 -14.17
CA THR A 131 -16.59 -2.93 -14.11
C THR A 131 -17.48 -1.94 -14.84
N ALA A 132 -17.27 -0.64 -14.63
CA ALA A 132 -18.00 0.42 -15.30
C ALA A 132 -17.76 0.41 -16.82
N LEU A 133 -16.54 0.09 -17.27
CA LEU A 133 -16.25 -0.10 -18.70
C LEU A 133 -17.09 -1.24 -19.29
N THR A 134 -17.19 -2.38 -18.60
CA THR A 134 -18.01 -3.51 -19.05
C THR A 134 -19.49 -3.13 -19.22
N GLN A 135 -20.02 -2.31 -18.31
CA GLN A 135 -21.39 -1.79 -18.41
C GLN A 135 -21.60 -0.86 -19.62
N VAL A 136 -20.62 0.01 -19.89
CA VAL A 136 -20.64 0.90 -21.08
C VAL A 136 -20.56 0.09 -22.37
N GLN A 137 -19.76 -0.98 -22.38
CA GLN A 137 -19.66 -1.89 -23.55
C GLN A 137 -20.97 -2.61 -23.83
N ALA A 138 -21.69 -3.01 -22.78
CA ALA A 138 -23.00 -3.66 -22.92
C ALA A 138 -24.10 -2.70 -23.44
N ASN A 139 -23.99 -1.40 -23.12
CA ASN A 139 -24.96 -0.35 -23.52
C ASN A 139 -24.22 0.89 -24.06
N PRO A 140 -23.66 0.83 -25.27
CA PRO A 140 -22.84 1.90 -25.81
C PRO A 140 -23.67 3.12 -26.19
N SER A 141 -23.75 4.11 -25.30
CA SER A 141 -24.38 5.39 -25.57
C SER A 141 -23.57 6.54 -24.97
N ALA A 142 -23.67 7.73 -25.59
CA ALA A 142 -23.02 8.92 -25.02
C ALA A 142 -23.52 9.25 -23.61
N ALA A 143 -24.80 8.99 -23.32
CA ALA A 143 -25.38 9.18 -22.01
C ALA A 143 -24.80 8.20 -20.97
N ALA A 144 -24.64 6.92 -21.31
CA ALA A 144 -24.02 5.93 -20.43
C ALA A 144 -22.55 6.25 -20.15
N LEU A 145 -21.78 6.66 -21.15
CA LEU A 145 -20.40 7.13 -21.00
C LEU A 145 -20.34 8.34 -20.07
N GLY A 146 -21.17 9.37 -20.30
CA GLY A 146 -21.20 10.56 -19.46
C GLY A 146 -21.54 10.25 -18.01
N ALA A 147 -22.55 9.41 -17.76
CA ALA A 147 -22.92 8.97 -16.42
C ALA A 147 -21.76 8.19 -15.73
N THR A 148 -21.08 7.32 -16.46
CA THR A 148 -19.94 6.55 -15.93
C THR A 148 -18.78 7.46 -15.55
N VAL A 149 -18.40 8.41 -16.42
CA VAL A 149 -17.34 9.37 -16.11
C VAL A 149 -17.72 10.24 -14.91
N ALA A 150 -18.97 10.70 -14.80
CA ALA A 150 -19.45 11.47 -13.65
C ALA A 150 -19.39 10.67 -12.34
N THR A 151 -19.58 9.35 -12.39
CA THR A 151 -19.47 8.45 -11.21
C THR A 151 -18.02 8.19 -10.83
N LEU A 152 -17.11 8.06 -11.80
CA LEU A 152 -15.69 7.75 -11.55
C LEU A 152 -14.88 8.99 -11.14
N ALA A 153 -15.24 10.18 -11.61
CA ALA A 153 -14.49 11.40 -11.32
C ALA A 153 -14.30 11.67 -9.82
N PRO A 154 -15.32 11.58 -8.95
CA PRO A 154 -15.14 11.77 -7.51
C PRO A 154 -14.28 10.66 -6.88
N GLN A 155 -14.31 9.44 -7.40
CA GLN A 155 -13.46 8.33 -6.90
C GLN A 155 -11.98 8.60 -7.20
N VAL A 156 -11.65 9.07 -8.39
CA VAL A 156 -10.29 9.49 -8.75
C VAL A 156 -9.81 10.64 -7.85
N GLN A 157 -10.69 11.60 -7.56
CA GLN A 157 -10.38 12.71 -6.64
C GLN A 157 -10.12 12.21 -5.21
N SER A 158 -10.95 11.29 -4.70
CA SER A 158 -10.75 10.67 -3.38
C SER A 158 -9.41 9.97 -3.32
N LEU A 159 -9.10 9.17 -4.33
CA LEU A 159 -7.84 8.43 -4.41
C LEU A 159 -6.61 9.35 -4.45
N ALA A 160 -6.69 10.48 -5.16
CA ALA A 160 -5.63 11.48 -5.15
C ALA A 160 -5.42 12.10 -3.74
N ASN A 161 -6.52 12.36 -3.02
CA ASN A 161 -6.46 12.87 -1.66
C ASN A 161 -5.93 11.83 -0.68
N GLU A 162 -6.31 10.55 -0.81
CA GLU A 162 -5.82 9.44 0.00
C GLU A 162 -4.32 9.22 -0.21
N THR A 163 -3.86 9.28 -1.47
CA THR A 163 -2.43 9.21 -1.80
C THR A 163 -1.65 10.34 -1.15
N LYS A 164 -2.15 11.57 -1.24
CA LYS A 164 -1.54 12.74 -0.59
C LYS A 164 -1.53 12.61 0.94
N SER A 165 -2.61 12.14 1.53
CA SER A 165 -2.70 11.86 2.97
C SER A 165 -1.70 10.79 3.42
N ALA A 166 -1.57 9.70 2.68
CA ALA A 166 -0.62 8.63 2.99
C ALA A 166 0.82 9.16 2.98
N ILE A 167 1.22 9.91 1.94
CA ILE A 167 2.57 10.51 1.87
C ILE A 167 2.78 11.52 3.00
N THR A 168 1.79 12.34 3.32
CA THR A 168 1.88 13.29 4.45
C THR A 168 2.05 12.56 5.77
N SER A 169 1.28 11.49 6.00
CA SER A 169 1.40 10.66 7.21
C SER A 169 2.80 10.02 7.33
N LEU A 170 3.38 9.57 6.22
CA LEU A 170 4.76 9.04 6.19
C LEU A 170 5.80 10.14 6.50
N LYS A 171 5.59 11.36 6.01
CA LYS A 171 6.43 12.52 6.33
C LYS A 171 6.33 12.93 7.81
N ASP A 172 5.20 12.68 8.46
CA ASP A 172 4.92 13.12 9.83
C ASP A 172 5.05 12.01 10.88
N ALA A 173 5.33 10.78 10.47
CA ALA A 173 5.47 9.61 11.35
C ALA A 173 6.61 9.68 12.37
N GLY A 174 7.51 10.68 12.26
CA GLY A 174 8.66 10.82 13.12
C GLY A 174 9.84 9.91 12.78
N GLY A 175 10.98 10.14 13.44
CA GLY A 175 12.18 9.33 13.28
C GLY A 175 12.92 9.51 11.95
N SER A 176 13.90 8.64 11.71
CA SER A 176 14.79 8.71 10.54
C SER A 176 14.08 8.43 9.22
N LEU A 177 13.06 7.57 9.22
CA LEU A 177 12.26 7.28 8.03
C LEU A 177 11.44 8.51 7.59
N SER A 178 10.79 9.20 8.51
CA SER A 178 10.09 10.45 8.24
C SER A 178 11.04 11.52 7.67
N SER A 179 12.25 11.62 8.23
CA SER A 179 13.28 12.53 7.70
C SER A 179 13.65 12.19 6.26
N ALA A 180 13.77 10.90 5.92
CA ALA A 180 14.03 10.43 4.56
C ALA A 180 12.89 10.83 3.60
N PHE A 181 11.62 10.65 3.99
CA PHE A 181 10.47 11.10 3.17
C PHE A 181 10.42 12.61 2.98
N LYS A 182 10.90 13.40 3.96
CA LYS A 182 10.98 14.86 3.85
C LYS A 182 12.15 15.35 2.97
N SER A 183 13.29 14.65 3.00
CA SER A 183 14.51 15.07 2.32
C SER A 183 14.61 14.61 0.87
N THR A 184 14.00 13.46 0.53
CA THR A 184 14.09 12.84 -0.78
C THR A 184 13.34 13.66 -1.85
N ASP A 185 13.97 13.98 -2.96
CA ASP A 185 13.43 14.88 -3.98
C ASP A 185 12.15 14.31 -4.64
N SER A 186 12.11 13.02 -4.90
CA SER A 186 10.89 12.35 -5.42
C SER A 186 9.67 12.52 -4.48
N CYS A 187 9.90 12.59 -3.16
CA CYS A 187 8.85 12.79 -2.19
C CYS A 187 8.43 14.26 -2.03
N LYS A 188 9.34 15.20 -2.25
CA LYS A 188 9.02 16.63 -2.20
C LYS A 188 8.00 17.02 -3.26
N SER A 189 8.10 16.43 -4.45
CA SER A 189 7.16 16.68 -5.55
C SER A 189 5.75 16.16 -5.30
N LEU A 190 5.57 15.14 -4.46
CA LEU A 190 4.28 14.50 -4.14
C LEU A 190 3.47 15.21 -3.04
N GLY A 191 3.88 16.28 -2.50
CA GLY A 191 3.18 16.96 -1.41
C GLY A 191 2.97 18.46 -1.63
N GLY A 192 3.47 18.98 -2.73
CA GLY A 192 3.51 20.40 -3.06
C GLY A 192 2.65 20.72 -4.27
N SER A 193 1.37 20.90 -4.08
CA SER A 193 0.51 21.71 -4.96
C SER A 193 -0.74 22.13 -4.21
#